data_365c75835647b679756b7279cee3e4f8
#
_entry.id   365c75835647b679756b7279cee3e4f8
#
_cell.length_a   1.000
_cell.length_b   1.000
_cell.length_c   1.000
_cell.angle_alpha   90.00
_cell.angle_beta   90.00
_cell.angle_gamma   90.00
#
_symmetry.space_group_name_H-M   'P 1'
#
loop_
_entity.id
_entity.type
_entity.pdbx_description
1 polymer ?
#
loop_
_entity_poly.entity_id
_entity_poly.type
_entity_poly.pdbx_seq_one_letter_code
_entity_poly.pdbx_strand_id
1 'polypeptide(L)'
;MPPAGRIPREVVEFFNAAGGHSLIVKGPAGTGKTTFALQLTEELGEVSASHYLSARVSDESLFRQFIWLKERLKPAGLQTGLKGRLGSKVARNALDQLEGKLMEGKEGDDEEPEAIGSGEVKGNFLEVTLGFDLPELEAAYEFVDGRLPERSLVLIDSIDALGEHYGIPAARLITVLQKDMVEGSKQNVLYVLESSGETRLDYLGDGVVSLASSEYQGRRLRVLTIEKLRGQQVQHHRYLYTLDGGRLTAFDIREDIRPARPQLWKPVKDLSKDAASMGLEPLDRIAGGLSRGRVVAFEISNAVPADYVDWLRTAMICNIVSQGRGVAHVPPRKGSAEFTRELVSSHMPPGLFDANVRVFEAATLGLADDSRVVLHMEGTNVDADLKWSNVEFQLPKAERPFLALMAFDTLESVYGEKVIESMSGVFASVRRAKDVFVGFVTPESASAAKLENLAYAVFRIDSVNGSVVLYGQKPYTELFNLSWDLSGGFPRAVLRPIV
;
A
#
# COMPACT_ATOMS: atom_id res chain seq x y z
N MET A 1 -9.24 -7.71 -13.82
CA MET A 1 -8.90 -6.27 -13.93
C MET A 1 -7.95 -5.98 -12.79
N PRO A 2 -6.90 -5.17 -12.97
CA PRO A 2 -6.16 -4.67 -11.81
C PRO A 2 -7.16 -3.96 -10.90
N PRO A 3 -7.03 -4.07 -9.55
CA PRO A 3 -7.91 -3.36 -8.63
C PRO A 3 -7.85 -1.86 -8.95
N ALA A 4 -8.99 -1.18 -8.88
CA ALA A 4 -9.04 0.27 -8.97
C ALA A 4 -8.04 0.83 -7.94
N GLY A 5 -7.22 1.81 -8.35
CA GLY A 5 -6.29 2.45 -7.43
C GLY A 5 -7.07 3.09 -6.27
N ARG A 6 -6.41 3.27 -5.13
CA ARG A 6 -7.03 3.87 -3.94
C ARG A 6 -6.26 5.10 -3.51
N ILE A 7 -6.92 6.23 -3.51
CA ILE A 7 -6.50 7.43 -2.77
C ILE A 7 -6.94 7.27 -1.30
N PRO A 8 -6.18 7.76 -0.28
CA PRO A 8 -6.65 7.74 1.10
C PRO A 8 -8.04 8.34 1.25
N ARG A 9 -8.90 7.65 1.99
CA ARG A 9 -10.31 8.01 2.14
C ARG A 9 -10.50 9.43 2.69
N GLU A 10 -9.63 9.87 3.58
CA GLU A 10 -9.66 11.22 4.15
C GLU A 10 -9.55 12.31 3.08
N VAL A 11 -8.76 12.06 2.03
CA VAL A 11 -8.61 13.02 0.92
C VAL A 11 -9.88 13.07 0.07
N VAL A 12 -10.49 11.93 -0.19
CA VAL A 12 -11.76 11.85 -0.94
C VAL A 12 -12.88 12.51 -0.15
N GLU A 13 -12.99 12.24 1.15
CA GLU A 13 -13.96 12.86 2.05
C GLU A 13 -13.76 14.37 2.18
N PHE A 14 -12.50 14.84 2.18
CA PHE A 14 -12.17 16.26 2.20
C PHE A 14 -12.76 17.01 1.00
N PHE A 15 -12.65 16.48 -0.20
CA PHE A 15 -13.23 17.09 -1.39
C PHE A 15 -14.76 16.94 -1.47
N ASN A 16 -15.33 15.95 -0.82
CA ASN A 16 -16.78 15.75 -0.74
C ASN A 16 -17.44 16.60 0.35
N ALA A 17 -16.67 17.19 1.27
CA ALA A 17 -17.19 18.05 2.32
C ALA A 17 -17.86 19.31 1.74
N ALA A 18 -18.72 19.97 2.52
CA ALA A 18 -19.44 21.17 2.07
C ALA A 18 -18.49 22.35 1.83
N GLY A 19 -18.69 23.08 0.75
CA GLY A 19 -17.85 24.21 0.33
C GLY A 19 -16.87 23.86 -0.78
N GLY A 20 -16.01 24.80 -1.17
CA GLY A 20 -14.86 24.57 -2.03
C GLY A 20 -13.63 24.26 -1.20
N HIS A 21 -12.75 23.40 -1.72
CA HIS A 21 -11.52 23.00 -1.04
C HIS A 21 -10.34 23.02 -2.01
N SER A 22 -9.17 23.42 -1.51
CA SER A 22 -7.93 23.33 -2.27
C SER A 22 -6.97 22.32 -1.65
N LEU A 23 -6.32 21.54 -2.51
CA LEU A 23 -5.32 20.55 -2.12
C LEU A 23 -4.01 20.82 -2.86
N ILE A 24 -2.92 20.91 -2.15
CA ILE A 24 -1.58 20.92 -2.70
C ILE A 24 -1.01 19.50 -2.64
N VAL A 25 -0.59 18.96 -3.80
CA VAL A 25 0.12 17.69 -3.91
C VAL A 25 1.56 17.96 -4.33
N LYS A 26 2.50 17.68 -3.44
CA LYS A 26 3.93 17.97 -3.65
C LYS A 26 4.81 16.72 -3.56
N GLY A 27 6.01 16.80 -4.12
CA GLY A 27 7.00 15.73 -4.05
C GLY A 27 7.97 15.75 -5.23
N PRO A 28 9.08 14.99 -5.15
CA PRO A 28 10.06 14.86 -6.23
C PRO A 28 9.46 14.30 -7.53
N ALA A 29 10.19 14.46 -8.63
CA ALA A 29 9.82 13.84 -9.91
C ALA A 29 9.73 12.30 -9.76
N GLY A 30 8.77 11.68 -10.45
CA GLY A 30 8.58 10.23 -10.43
C GLY A 30 7.90 9.66 -9.17
N THR A 31 7.40 10.49 -8.26
CA THR A 31 6.64 10.02 -7.08
C THR A 31 5.16 9.76 -7.37
N GLY A 32 4.65 10.10 -8.56
CA GLY A 32 3.28 9.81 -8.96
C GLY A 32 2.28 10.94 -8.68
N LYS A 33 2.71 12.20 -8.59
CA LYS A 33 1.83 13.36 -8.39
C LYS A 33 0.73 13.48 -9.44
N THR A 34 1.12 13.41 -10.71
CA THR A 34 0.17 13.40 -11.83
C THR A 34 -0.79 12.20 -11.76
N THR A 35 -0.26 11.01 -11.41
CA THR A 35 -1.09 9.82 -11.22
C THR A 35 -2.11 10.02 -10.11
N PHE A 36 -1.68 10.59 -8.97
CA PHE A 36 -2.57 10.93 -7.85
C PHE A 36 -3.67 11.91 -8.29
N ALA A 37 -3.30 13.01 -8.97
CA ALA A 37 -4.22 14.04 -9.41
C ALA A 37 -5.29 13.46 -10.36
N LEU A 38 -4.86 12.73 -11.39
CA LEU A 38 -5.78 12.11 -12.35
C LEU A 38 -6.67 11.05 -11.73
N GLN A 39 -6.13 10.24 -10.81
CA GLN A 39 -6.89 9.19 -10.16
C GLN A 39 -7.92 9.74 -9.16
N LEU A 40 -7.64 10.88 -8.53
CA LEU A 40 -8.60 11.56 -7.68
C LEU A 40 -9.89 11.93 -8.46
N THR A 41 -9.77 12.31 -9.73
CA THR A 41 -10.95 12.56 -10.58
C THR A 41 -11.82 11.31 -10.73
N GLU A 42 -11.18 10.14 -10.73
CA GLU A 42 -11.87 8.85 -10.83
C GLU A 42 -12.61 8.50 -9.53
N GLU A 43 -11.98 8.74 -8.39
CA GLU A 43 -12.52 8.36 -7.09
C GLU A 43 -13.61 9.33 -6.58
N LEU A 44 -13.59 10.60 -7.02
CA LEU A 44 -14.68 11.54 -6.79
C LEU A 44 -15.91 11.24 -7.67
N GLY A 45 -15.76 10.41 -8.70
CA GLY A 45 -16.84 9.84 -9.48
C GLY A 45 -17.59 10.82 -10.38
N GLU A 46 -18.83 10.45 -10.77
CA GLU A 46 -19.70 11.27 -11.62
C GLU A 46 -20.23 12.53 -10.89
N VAL A 47 -19.99 12.65 -9.59
CA VAL A 47 -20.51 13.73 -8.75
C VAL A 47 -19.78 15.04 -9.00
N SER A 48 -18.56 15.00 -9.56
CA SER A 48 -17.75 16.19 -9.79
C SER A 48 -17.13 16.15 -11.19
N ALA A 49 -17.60 17.01 -12.08
CA ALA A 49 -16.91 17.22 -13.35
C ALA A 49 -15.51 17.77 -13.10
N SER A 50 -14.53 17.34 -13.89
CA SER A 50 -13.14 17.71 -13.68
C SER A 50 -12.53 18.37 -14.92
N HIS A 51 -11.73 19.42 -14.69
CA HIS A 51 -10.92 20.07 -15.72
C HIS A 51 -9.43 19.87 -15.36
N TYR A 52 -8.67 19.27 -16.26
CA TYR A 52 -7.24 19.06 -16.09
C TYR A 52 -6.43 20.01 -16.96
N LEU A 53 -5.63 20.84 -16.32
CA LEU A 53 -4.73 21.79 -16.95
C LEU A 53 -3.30 21.27 -16.78
N SER A 54 -2.65 20.93 -17.92
CA SER A 54 -1.24 20.53 -17.93
C SER A 54 -0.38 21.63 -18.55
N ALA A 55 0.63 22.06 -17.79
CA ALA A 55 1.61 23.02 -18.28
C ALA A 55 2.80 22.36 -19.01
N ARG A 56 2.96 21.04 -18.93
CA ARG A 56 4.16 20.35 -19.42
C ARG A 56 3.92 19.21 -20.40
N VAL A 57 2.76 18.57 -20.35
CA VAL A 57 2.51 17.31 -21.07
C VAL A 57 1.40 17.49 -22.06
N SER A 58 1.66 17.13 -23.34
CA SER A 58 0.61 17.12 -24.36
C SER A 58 -0.40 15.97 -24.09
N ASP A 59 -1.63 16.16 -24.56
CA ASP A 59 -2.72 15.17 -24.45
C ASP A 59 -2.30 13.78 -24.96
N GLU A 60 -1.59 13.72 -26.09
CA GLU A 60 -1.12 12.45 -26.66
C GLU A 60 -0.13 11.72 -25.74
N SER A 61 0.77 12.47 -25.13
CA SER A 61 1.74 11.92 -24.15
C SER A 61 1.05 11.45 -22.89
N LEU A 62 0.05 12.19 -22.40
CA LEU A 62 -0.76 11.82 -21.24
C LEU A 62 -1.50 10.50 -21.50
N PHE A 63 -2.19 10.37 -22.63
CA PHE A 63 -2.91 9.16 -23.00
C PHE A 63 -2.01 7.96 -23.30
N ARG A 64 -0.77 8.19 -23.70
CA ARG A 64 0.22 7.12 -23.86
C ARG A 64 0.68 6.60 -22.51
N GLN A 65 0.85 7.49 -21.55
CA GLN A 65 1.32 7.17 -20.20
C GLN A 65 0.19 6.56 -19.35
N PHE A 66 -1.03 7.06 -19.49
CA PHE A 66 -2.21 6.63 -18.72
C PHE A 66 -3.26 6.00 -19.64
N ILE A 67 -3.02 4.75 -20.05
CA ILE A 67 -3.90 4.01 -20.98
C ILE A 67 -5.34 3.93 -20.46
N TRP A 68 -5.52 3.79 -19.15
CA TRP A 68 -6.81 3.71 -18.49
C TRP A 68 -7.66 4.99 -18.62
N LEU A 69 -7.04 6.16 -18.83
CA LEU A 69 -7.77 7.40 -19.12
C LEU A 69 -8.54 7.32 -20.44
N LYS A 70 -8.02 6.63 -21.45
CA LYS A 70 -8.69 6.49 -22.75
C LYS A 70 -10.02 5.76 -22.67
N GLU A 71 -10.14 4.80 -21.78
CA GLU A 71 -11.35 4.01 -21.61
C GLU A 71 -12.48 4.83 -20.98
N ARG A 72 -12.14 5.85 -20.18
CA ARG A 72 -13.09 6.72 -19.48
C ARG A 72 -13.56 7.93 -20.29
N LEU A 73 -12.77 8.40 -21.22
CA LEU A 73 -13.10 9.59 -22.03
C LEU A 73 -14.24 9.36 -23.02
N LYS A 74 -14.84 8.18 -23.04
CA LYS A 74 -15.82 7.80 -24.06
C LYS A 74 -17.29 8.11 -23.77
N PRO A 75 -17.79 8.67 -22.67
CA PRO A 75 -18.96 9.53 -22.81
C PRO A 75 -19.14 10.72 -21.86
N ALA A 76 -18.30 11.02 -20.94
CA ALA A 76 -18.51 12.13 -20.03
C ALA A 76 -17.29 13.08 -20.00
N GLY A 77 -17.13 13.88 -21.01
CA GLY A 77 -16.55 15.20 -21.00
C GLY A 77 -15.37 15.53 -20.09
N LEU A 78 -14.22 14.82 -20.14
CA LEU A 78 -12.94 15.49 -19.97
C LEU A 78 -12.76 16.38 -21.19
N GLN A 79 -13.15 17.64 -21.08
CA GLN A 79 -12.74 18.62 -22.06
C GLN A 79 -11.26 18.88 -21.84
N THR A 80 -10.41 18.21 -22.61
CA THR A 80 -9.02 18.58 -22.79
C THR A 80 -9.03 19.91 -23.51
N GLY A 81 -8.84 21.00 -22.77
CA GLY A 81 -8.87 22.37 -23.28
C GLY A 81 -7.76 22.73 -24.25
N LEU A 82 -7.04 21.75 -24.80
CA LEU A 82 -5.93 21.95 -25.72
C LEU A 82 -6.24 21.38 -27.12
N LYS A 83 -7.41 21.66 -27.69
CA LYS A 83 -7.54 21.62 -29.14
C LYS A 83 -7.11 22.95 -29.73
N GLY A 84 -5.83 23.05 -30.04
CA GLY A 84 -5.33 23.71 -31.22
C GLY A 84 -5.85 25.12 -31.51
N ARG A 85 -5.50 26.07 -30.67
CA ARG A 85 -5.33 27.46 -31.11
C ARG A 85 -3.88 27.95 -31.01
N LEU A 86 -2.91 27.09 -31.11
CA LEU A 86 -1.52 27.42 -31.46
C LEU A 86 -1.41 27.86 -32.95
N GLY A 87 -2.29 28.64 -33.38
CA GLY A 87 -2.38 29.13 -34.76
C GLY A 87 -3.17 30.42 -34.93
N SER A 88 -3.77 30.97 -33.89
CA SER A 88 -4.50 32.22 -34.03
C SER A 88 -3.53 33.41 -33.92
N LYS A 89 -3.62 34.31 -34.89
CA LYS A 89 -2.89 35.58 -34.93
C LYS A 89 -3.07 36.44 -33.65
N VAL A 90 -4.09 36.14 -32.85
CA VAL A 90 -4.41 36.85 -31.60
C VAL A 90 -3.42 36.51 -30.49
N ALA A 91 -2.99 35.23 -30.35
CA ALA A 91 -2.00 34.84 -29.36
C ALA A 91 -0.61 35.46 -29.65
N ARG A 92 -0.22 35.57 -30.93
CA ARG A 92 1.03 36.24 -31.32
C ARG A 92 0.97 37.72 -31.02
N ASN A 93 -0.14 38.41 -31.28
CA ASN A 93 -0.27 39.83 -30.99
C ASN A 93 -0.24 40.12 -29.48
N ALA A 94 -0.74 39.27 -28.64
CA ALA A 94 -0.67 39.41 -27.18
C ALA A 94 0.76 39.18 -26.65
N LEU A 95 1.49 38.20 -27.21
CA LEU A 95 2.92 37.98 -26.88
C LEU A 95 3.79 39.16 -27.34
N ASP A 96 3.60 39.62 -28.57
CA ASP A 96 4.35 40.78 -29.11
C ASP A 96 4.05 42.06 -28.32
N GLN A 97 2.86 42.28 -27.79
CA GLN A 97 2.51 43.40 -26.91
C GLN A 97 3.14 43.25 -25.52
N LEU A 98 3.27 42.05 -24.99
CA LEU A 98 3.96 41.77 -23.72
C LEU A 98 5.48 41.94 -23.84
N GLU A 99 6.10 41.50 -24.91
CA GLU A 99 7.52 41.73 -25.20
C GLU A 99 7.82 43.22 -25.39
N GLY A 100 6.93 43.98 -26.05
CA GLY A 100 7.06 45.44 -26.20
C GLY A 100 7.02 46.18 -24.87
N LYS A 101 6.15 45.78 -23.94
CA LYS A 101 6.07 46.40 -22.61
C LYS A 101 7.22 46.01 -21.67
N LEU A 102 7.81 44.81 -21.86
CA LEU A 102 9.00 44.37 -21.10
C LEU A 102 10.28 45.09 -21.56
N MET A 103 10.36 45.50 -22.84
CA MET A 103 11.53 46.18 -23.38
C MET A 103 11.52 47.73 -23.06
N GLU A 104 10.37 48.30 -22.69
CA GLU A 104 10.26 49.72 -22.30
C GLU A 104 10.48 50.02 -20.82
N GLY A 105 10.60 48.99 -19.96
CA GLY A 105 10.85 49.10 -18.52
C GLY A 105 12.34 49.26 -18.22
N LYS A 106 12.87 50.48 -18.39
CA LYS A 106 14.19 50.87 -17.86
C LYS A 106 14.15 51.04 -16.35
N GLU A 107 15.24 50.60 -15.72
CA GLU A 107 15.80 50.89 -14.41
C GLU A 107 15.20 52.11 -13.68
N GLY A 108 14.79 51.94 -12.45
CA GLY A 108 14.54 53.00 -11.49
C GLY A 108 13.68 52.58 -10.32
N ASP A 109 14.33 52.48 -9.19
CA ASP A 109 13.90 52.68 -7.82
C ASP A 109 12.73 51.89 -7.20
N ASP A 110 13.00 51.39 -5.99
CA ASP A 110 12.14 50.83 -4.98
C ASP A 110 10.94 51.76 -4.66
N GLU A 111 9.83 51.61 -5.34
CA GLU A 111 8.53 52.08 -4.92
C GLU A 111 7.48 50.97 -5.03
N GLU A 112 6.77 50.75 -3.92
CA GLU A 112 5.59 49.91 -3.86
C GLU A 112 4.61 50.29 -4.99
N PRO A 113 4.06 49.34 -5.78
CA PRO A 113 3.10 49.68 -6.80
C PRO A 113 1.80 50.14 -6.17
N GLU A 114 1.53 51.42 -6.27
CA GLU A 114 0.22 52.01 -6.01
C GLU A 114 -0.87 51.30 -6.83
N ALA A 115 -1.98 51.01 -6.16
CA ALA A 115 -3.20 50.50 -6.75
C ALA A 115 -3.70 51.41 -7.85
N ILE A 116 -3.56 51.04 -9.11
CA ILE A 116 -4.16 51.77 -10.24
C ILE A 116 -5.60 51.32 -10.38
N GLY A 117 -6.51 52.29 -10.21
CA GLY A 117 -7.87 52.21 -10.69
C GLY A 117 -8.96 52.29 -9.64
N SER A 118 -9.24 53.51 -9.16
CA SER A 118 -10.52 53.85 -8.55
C SER A 118 -11.59 53.91 -9.66
N GLY A 119 -12.29 52.79 -9.89
CA GLY A 119 -13.52 52.78 -10.65
C GLY A 119 -14.70 53.08 -9.74
N GLU A 120 -15.55 54.06 -10.09
CA GLU A 120 -16.78 54.39 -9.38
C GLU A 120 -17.69 53.17 -9.20
N VAL A 121 -18.10 52.94 -7.95
CA VAL A 121 -19.09 51.92 -7.58
C VAL A 121 -20.45 52.35 -8.11
N LYS A 122 -20.91 51.73 -9.20
CA LYS A 122 -22.32 51.73 -9.61
C LYS A 122 -22.83 50.29 -9.66
N GLY A 123 -23.54 49.91 -8.63
CA GLY A 123 -24.20 48.61 -8.56
C GLY A 123 -23.36 47.51 -7.89
N ASN A 124 -24.01 46.57 -7.21
CA ASN A 124 -23.47 45.52 -6.38
C ASN A 124 -22.62 44.43 -7.10
N PHE A 125 -21.73 44.82 -7.97
CA PHE A 125 -20.80 43.91 -8.64
C PHE A 125 -19.38 44.40 -8.46
N LEU A 126 -18.57 43.64 -7.75
CA LEU A 126 -17.13 43.82 -7.69
C LEU A 126 -16.51 43.14 -8.91
N GLU A 127 -16.22 43.92 -9.96
CA GLU A 127 -15.46 43.45 -11.11
C GLU A 127 -13.99 43.41 -10.72
N VAL A 128 -13.48 42.21 -10.42
CA VAL A 128 -12.04 42.01 -10.19
C VAL A 128 -11.42 41.65 -11.54
N THR A 129 -10.84 42.64 -12.21
CA THR A 129 -10.07 42.41 -13.43
C THR A 129 -8.74 41.81 -13.04
N LEU A 130 -8.56 40.48 -13.28
CA LEU A 130 -7.25 39.85 -13.28
C LEU A 130 -6.45 40.38 -14.46
N GLY A 131 -5.41 41.14 -14.21
CA GLY A 131 -4.57 41.76 -15.23
C GLY A 131 -3.60 40.80 -15.92
N PHE A 132 -3.99 39.52 -16.11
CA PHE A 132 -3.18 38.52 -16.79
C PHE A 132 -4.05 37.71 -17.76
N ASP A 133 -3.79 37.87 -19.06
CA ASP A 133 -4.36 37.02 -20.09
C ASP A 133 -3.61 35.66 -20.08
N LEU A 134 -4.09 34.71 -19.29
CA LEU A 134 -3.59 33.34 -19.21
C LEU A 134 -4.59 32.40 -19.86
N PRO A 135 -4.43 32.04 -21.14
CA PRO A 135 -5.44 31.28 -21.90
C PRO A 135 -5.82 29.94 -21.23
N GLU A 136 -4.88 29.30 -20.55
CA GLU A 136 -5.13 28.04 -19.85
C GLU A 136 -6.01 28.25 -18.62
N LEU A 137 -5.81 29.34 -17.88
CA LEU A 137 -6.67 29.70 -16.75
C LEU A 137 -8.03 30.21 -17.20
N GLU A 138 -8.11 30.97 -18.31
CA GLU A 138 -9.40 31.37 -18.88
C GLU A 138 -10.28 30.16 -19.18
N ALA A 139 -9.72 29.10 -19.80
CA ALA A 139 -10.44 27.87 -20.04
C ALA A 139 -10.91 27.18 -18.74
N ALA A 140 -10.14 27.27 -17.66
CA ALA A 140 -10.54 26.76 -16.35
C ALA A 140 -11.68 27.59 -15.73
N TYR A 141 -11.64 28.93 -15.85
CA TYR A 141 -12.73 29.80 -15.41
C TYR A 141 -14.01 29.58 -16.23
N GLU A 142 -13.93 29.53 -17.57
CA GLU A 142 -15.07 29.20 -18.42
C GLU A 142 -15.68 27.83 -18.08
N PHE A 143 -14.85 26.85 -17.79
CA PHE A 143 -15.32 25.52 -17.35
C PHE A 143 -16.10 25.61 -16.04
N VAL A 144 -15.59 26.36 -15.03
CA VAL A 144 -16.25 26.57 -13.75
C VAL A 144 -17.56 27.31 -13.92
N ASP A 145 -17.55 28.44 -14.64
CA ASP A 145 -18.72 29.29 -14.85
C ASP A 145 -19.86 28.56 -15.56
N GLY A 146 -19.50 27.73 -16.56
CA GLY A 146 -20.47 26.93 -17.30
C GLY A 146 -21.14 25.83 -16.47
N ARG A 147 -20.67 25.59 -15.23
CA ARG A 147 -21.17 24.55 -14.35
C ARG A 147 -21.81 25.03 -13.06
N LEU A 148 -21.69 26.29 -12.74
CA LEU A 148 -22.33 26.85 -11.55
C LEU A 148 -23.86 26.60 -11.57
N PRO A 149 -24.48 26.21 -10.45
CA PRO A 149 -23.94 26.08 -9.09
C PRO A 149 -23.37 24.69 -8.73
N GLU A 150 -23.17 23.80 -9.70
CA GLU A 150 -22.62 22.46 -9.47
C GLU A 150 -21.14 22.54 -9.11
N ARG A 151 -20.70 21.65 -8.20
CA ARG A 151 -19.29 21.56 -7.84
C ARG A 151 -18.47 20.88 -8.91
N SER A 152 -17.31 21.42 -9.19
CA SER A 152 -16.33 20.86 -10.12
C SER A 152 -14.95 20.75 -9.46
N LEU A 153 -14.02 20.07 -10.09
CA LEU A 153 -12.63 19.95 -9.69
C LEU A 153 -11.73 20.49 -10.80
N VAL A 154 -10.92 21.50 -10.49
CA VAL A 154 -9.86 21.99 -11.37
C VAL A 154 -8.53 21.43 -10.90
N LEU A 155 -7.78 20.79 -11.82
CA LEU A 155 -6.45 20.24 -11.54
C LEU A 155 -5.42 21.02 -12.33
N ILE A 156 -4.38 21.52 -11.65
CA ILE A 156 -3.29 22.29 -12.26
C ILE A 156 -1.98 21.55 -12.07
N ASP A 157 -1.45 20.96 -13.13
CA ASP A 157 -0.24 20.14 -13.12
C ASP A 157 0.81 20.66 -14.15
N SER A 158 1.84 21.42 -13.69
CA SER A 158 2.11 21.87 -12.34
C SER A 158 1.99 23.39 -12.25
N ILE A 159 1.61 23.87 -11.07
CA ILE A 159 1.46 25.31 -10.84
C ILE A 159 2.82 26.05 -10.91
N ASP A 160 3.93 25.37 -10.56
CA ASP A 160 5.29 25.92 -10.71
C ASP A 160 5.63 26.17 -12.18
N ALA A 161 5.36 25.20 -13.06
CA ALA A 161 5.64 25.35 -14.49
C ALA A 161 4.76 26.42 -15.13
N LEU A 162 3.51 26.53 -14.69
CA LEU A 162 2.62 27.60 -15.14
C LEU A 162 3.16 28.98 -14.72
N GLY A 163 3.59 29.10 -13.46
CA GLY A 163 4.20 30.32 -12.93
C GLY A 163 5.49 30.71 -13.67
N GLU A 164 6.38 29.76 -13.93
CA GLU A 164 7.62 29.96 -14.68
C GLU A 164 7.34 30.41 -16.11
N HIS A 165 6.36 29.78 -16.78
CA HIS A 165 6.01 30.11 -18.16
C HIS A 165 5.55 31.56 -18.34
N TYR A 166 4.80 32.09 -17.38
CA TYR A 166 4.25 33.44 -17.44
C TYR A 166 5.01 34.46 -16.56
N GLY A 167 6.11 34.06 -15.91
CA GLY A 167 6.87 34.91 -15.01
C GLY A 167 6.11 35.37 -13.76
N ILE A 168 5.10 34.60 -13.33
CA ILE A 168 4.25 34.90 -12.18
C ILE A 168 4.59 33.94 -11.04
N PRO A 169 4.89 34.45 -9.81
CA PRO A 169 5.12 33.55 -8.67
C PRO A 169 3.93 32.62 -8.41
N ALA A 170 4.20 31.33 -8.23
CA ALA A 170 3.18 30.31 -7.94
C ALA A 170 2.30 30.68 -6.74
N ALA A 171 2.88 31.34 -5.71
CA ALA A 171 2.15 31.85 -4.56
C ALA A 171 1.02 32.81 -4.95
N ARG A 172 1.28 33.69 -5.92
CA ARG A 172 0.29 34.67 -6.39
C ARG A 172 -0.83 33.96 -7.16
N LEU A 173 -0.49 33.01 -8.02
CA LEU A 173 -1.48 32.21 -8.74
C LEU A 173 -2.39 31.43 -7.79
N ILE A 174 -1.81 30.73 -6.81
CA ILE A 174 -2.57 30.00 -5.80
C ILE A 174 -3.49 30.94 -5.02
N THR A 175 -2.99 32.11 -4.58
CA THR A 175 -3.78 33.07 -3.80
C THR A 175 -5.00 33.59 -4.58
N VAL A 176 -4.84 33.88 -5.86
CA VAL A 176 -5.94 34.37 -6.71
C VAL A 176 -6.95 33.23 -6.93
N LEU A 177 -6.51 32.05 -7.34
CA LEU A 177 -7.38 30.89 -7.57
C LEU A 177 -8.10 30.45 -6.30
N GLN A 178 -7.45 30.53 -5.14
CA GLN A 178 -8.06 30.27 -3.84
C GLN A 178 -9.23 31.21 -3.58
N LYS A 179 -9.02 32.51 -3.79
CA LYS A 179 -10.05 33.52 -3.56
C LYS A 179 -11.22 33.38 -4.52
N ASP A 180 -10.94 33.20 -5.81
CA ASP A 180 -11.96 33.23 -6.85
C ASP A 180 -12.72 31.89 -6.99
N MET A 181 -11.98 30.79 -7.14
CA MET A 181 -12.58 29.48 -7.38
C MET A 181 -13.03 28.79 -6.10
N VAL A 182 -12.16 28.79 -5.05
CA VAL A 182 -12.47 28.04 -3.83
C VAL A 182 -13.42 28.80 -2.93
N GLU A 183 -13.10 30.05 -2.60
CA GLU A 183 -13.90 30.86 -1.67
C GLU A 183 -15.12 31.48 -2.37
N GLY A 184 -14.93 32.05 -3.56
CA GLY A 184 -15.98 32.71 -4.34
C GLY A 184 -16.97 31.73 -4.94
N SER A 185 -16.51 30.85 -5.82
CA SER A 185 -17.34 29.92 -6.61
C SER A 185 -17.58 28.57 -5.94
N LYS A 186 -17.01 28.31 -4.74
CA LYS A 186 -17.15 27.05 -3.98
C LYS A 186 -16.70 25.81 -4.75
N GLN A 187 -15.71 25.95 -5.62
CA GLN A 187 -15.16 24.88 -6.43
C GLN A 187 -13.96 24.20 -5.74
N ASN A 188 -13.65 22.99 -6.14
CA ASN A 188 -12.48 22.27 -5.68
C ASN A 188 -11.29 22.53 -6.61
N VAL A 189 -10.10 22.73 -6.04
CA VAL A 189 -8.88 22.94 -6.82
C VAL A 189 -7.76 22.05 -6.29
N LEU A 190 -7.04 21.37 -7.18
CA LEU A 190 -5.83 20.62 -6.85
C LEU A 190 -4.64 21.23 -7.55
N TYR A 191 -3.63 21.59 -6.78
CA TYR A 191 -2.35 22.11 -7.26
C TYR A 191 -1.27 21.05 -7.14
N VAL A 192 -0.59 20.72 -8.25
CA VAL A 192 0.61 19.90 -8.24
C VAL A 192 1.83 20.79 -8.14
N LEU A 193 2.71 20.53 -7.17
CA LEU A 193 3.99 21.20 -6.95
C LEU A 193 5.16 20.23 -7.14
N GLU A 194 6.23 20.70 -7.75
CA GLU A 194 7.46 19.92 -7.98
C GLU A 194 8.47 19.99 -6.82
N SER A 195 8.13 20.68 -5.75
CA SER A 195 8.98 20.83 -4.56
C SER A 195 8.88 19.63 -3.63
N SER A 196 9.97 19.33 -2.91
CA SER A 196 10.05 18.18 -1.99
C SER A 196 10.11 18.54 -0.51
N GLY A 197 10.13 19.81 -0.15
CA GLY A 197 10.24 20.28 1.24
C GLY A 197 9.04 21.08 1.71
N GLU A 198 9.11 21.56 2.95
CA GLU A 198 8.19 22.59 3.42
C GLU A 198 8.36 23.87 2.60
N THR A 199 7.27 24.36 2.05
CA THR A 199 7.25 25.56 1.25
C THR A 199 6.33 26.61 1.87
N ARG A 200 6.58 27.89 1.59
CA ARG A 200 5.63 28.95 1.97
C ARG A 200 4.26 28.78 1.31
N LEU A 201 4.19 27.96 0.24
CA LEU A 201 2.95 27.66 -0.47
C LEU A 201 2.02 26.75 0.34
N ASP A 202 2.56 25.94 1.25
CA ASP A 202 1.79 25.00 2.07
C ASP A 202 0.73 25.71 2.95
N TYR A 203 0.94 27.00 3.27
CA TYR A 203 -0.05 27.79 4.03
C TYR A 203 -1.25 28.20 3.18
N LEU A 204 -1.10 28.30 1.86
CA LEU A 204 -2.13 28.82 0.97
C LEU A 204 -3.23 27.79 0.67
N GLY A 205 -2.91 26.50 0.60
CA GLY A 205 -3.90 25.46 0.38
C GLY A 205 -4.67 25.08 1.65
N ASP A 206 -5.89 24.56 1.53
CA ASP A 206 -6.67 24.01 2.65
C ASP A 206 -6.18 22.63 3.05
N GLY A 207 -5.68 21.84 2.09
CA GLY A 207 -5.04 20.57 2.29
C GLY A 207 -3.64 20.53 1.70
N VAL A 208 -2.77 19.68 2.28
CA VAL A 208 -1.41 19.39 1.77
C VAL A 208 -1.14 17.90 1.88
N VAL A 209 -0.77 17.30 0.75
CA VAL A 209 -0.31 15.90 0.64
C VAL A 209 1.08 15.89 0.03
N SER A 210 2.01 15.18 0.65
CA SER A 210 3.33 14.94 0.08
C SER A 210 3.53 13.48 -0.33
N LEU A 211 4.19 13.29 -1.48
CA LEU A 211 4.57 11.99 -2.02
C LEU A 211 6.09 11.88 -1.99
N ALA A 212 6.61 10.85 -1.34
CA ALA A 212 8.04 10.61 -1.21
C ALA A 212 8.42 9.20 -1.64
N SER A 213 9.64 9.06 -2.13
CA SER A 213 10.30 7.78 -2.38
C SER A 213 11.56 7.72 -1.53
N SER A 214 11.75 6.63 -0.81
CA SER A 214 12.89 6.35 0.06
C SER A 214 13.30 4.90 -0.08
N GLU A 215 14.23 4.46 0.74
CA GLU A 215 14.67 3.07 0.82
C GLU A 215 14.34 2.46 2.17
N TYR A 216 13.96 1.19 2.15
CA TYR A 216 13.79 0.35 3.32
C TYR A 216 14.50 -0.98 3.08
N GLN A 217 15.51 -1.29 3.89
CA GLN A 217 16.32 -2.50 3.76
C GLN A 217 16.89 -2.72 2.34
N GLY A 218 17.37 -1.64 1.69
CA GLY A 218 17.87 -1.65 0.33
C GLY A 218 16.81 -1.81 -0.76
N ARG A 219 15.54 -1.60 -0.45
CA ARG A 219 14.39 -1.74 -1.36
C ARG A 219 13.63 -0.43 -1.42
N ARG A 220 12.99 -0.17 -2.56
CA ARG A 220 12.17 1.03 -2.72
C ARG A 220 11.01 1.03 -1.74
N LEU A 221 10.82 2.16 -1.07
CA LEU A 221 9.68 2.47 -0.23
C LEU A 221 9.01 3.75 -0.74
N ARG A 222 7.68 3.77 -0.84
CA ARG A 222 6.91 4.95 -1.21
C ARG A 222 5.97 5.33 -0.08
N VAL A 223 6.00 6.60 0.30
CA VAL A 223 5.20 7.13 1.40
C VAL A 223 4.40 8.34 0.93
N LEU A 224 3.10 8.28 1.16
CA LEU A 224 2.17 9.39 1.04
C LEU A 224 1.93 9.93 2.45
N THR A 225 2.14 11.25 2.64
CA THR A 225 1.87 11.91 3.92
C THR A 225 0.78 12.96 3.73
N ILE A 226 -0.27 12.86 4.53
CA ILE A 226 -1.29 13.90 4.67
C ILE A 226 -0.77 14.86 5.73
N GLU A 227 -0.26 16.02 5.30
CA GLU A 227 0.33 17.00 6.22
C GLU A 227 -0.75 17.84 6.90
N LYS A 228 -1.80 18.18 6.16
CA LYS A 228 -2.98 18.87 6.72
C LYS A 228 -4.22 18.67 5.82
N LEU A 229 -5.40 18.69 6.43
CA LEU A 229 -6.71 18.85 5.80
C LEU A 229 -7.54 19.74 6.73
N ARG A 230 -7.84 20.97 6.32
CA ARG A 230 -8.61 21.91 7.15
C ARG A 230 -10.04 21.43 7.33
N GLY A 231 -10.52 21.46 8.57
CA GLY A 231 -11.88 21.06 8.89
C GLY A 231 -12.13 19.57 8.91
N GLN A 232 -11.11 18.72 8.70
CA GLN A 232 -11.22 17.27 8.74
C GLN A 232 -10.20 16.66 9.70
N GLN A 233 -10.64 15.64 10.44
CA GLN A 233 -9.75 14.85 11.28
C GLN A 233 -8.97 13.86 10.39
N VAL A 234 -7.65 13.93 10.44
CA VAL A 234 -6.76 12.95 9.82
C VAL A 234 -6.50 11.83 10.81
N GLN A 235 -7.06 10.65 10.56
CA GLN A 235 -6.86 9.47 11.42
C GLN A 235 -5.47 8.89 11.22
N HIS A 236 -5.05 8.80 9.97
CA HIS A 236 -3.74 8.29 9.59
C HIS A 236 -3.05 9.31 8.69
N HIS A 237 -1.92 9.83 9.15
CA HIS A 237 -1.20 10.86 8.42
C HIS A 237 -0.17 10.31 7.42
N ARG A 238 0.17 9.01 7.48
CA ARG A 238 1.13 8.37 6.58
C ARG A 238 0.61 7.05 6.05
N TYR A 239 0.71 6.88 4.73
CA TYR A 239 0.34 5.67 4.01
C TYR A 239 1.51 5.18 3.17
N LEU A 240 1.75 3.87 3.15
CA LEU A 240 2.55 3.28 2.09
C LEU A 240 1.70 3.23 0.82
N TYR A 241 2.33 3.39 -0.34
CA TYR A 241 1.66 3.28 -1.62
C TYR A 241 2.53 2.64 -2.70
N THR A 242 1.90 2.18 -3.75
CA THR A 242 2.57 1.70 -4.96
C THR A 242 2.06 2.44 -6.20
N LEU A 243 2.86 2.38 -7.28
CA LEU A 243 2.45 2.80 -8.62
C LEU A 243 2.31 1.61 -9.59
N ASP A 244 2.22 0.39 -9.04
CA ASP A 244 2.07 -0.83 -9.81
C ASP A 244 0.85 -0.76 -10.74
N GLY A 245 1.03 -1.20 -11.98
CA GLY A 245 -0.02 -1.11 -13.01
C GLY A 245 -0.35 0.31 -13.48
N GLY A 246 0.52 1.32 -13.19
CA GLY A 246 0.32 2.71 -13.60
C GLY A 246 -0.78 3.45 -12.81
N ARG A 247 -1.16 2.92 -11.65
CA ARG A 247 -2.13 3.51 -10.73
C ARG A 247 -1.53 3.67 -9.34
N LEU A 248 -1.90 4.76 -8.66
CA LEU A 248 -1.54 4.92 -7.26
C LEU A 248 -2.50 4.10 -6.40
N THR A 249 -1.95 3.23 -5.56
CA THR A 249 -2.70 2.48 -4.57
C THR A 249 -2.06 2.71 -3.20
N ALA A 250 -2.70 3.49 -2.36
CA ALA A 250 -2.38 3.58 -0.95
C ALA A 250 -2.87 2.32 -0.23
N PHE A 251 -2.08 1.81 0.70
CA PHE A 251 -2.42 0.60 1.45
C PHE A 251 -3.14 0.96 2.75
N ASP A 252 -4.19 0.22 3.05
CA ASP A 252 -4.92 0.36 4.31
C ASP A 252 -4.02 -0.03 5.51
N ILE A 253 -4.18 0.69 6.62
CA ILE A 253 -3.35 0.53 7.81
C ILE A 253 -3.86 -0.60 8.71
N ARG A 254 -5.14 -0.90 8.65
CA ARG A 254 -5.77 -1.99 9.42
C ARG A 254 -6.92 -2.59 8.63
N GLU A 255 -6.83 -3.87 8.35
CA GLU A 255 -7.93 -4.67 7.84
C GLU A 255 -8.35 -5.67 8.92
N ASP A 256 -9.66 -5.86 9.11
CA ASP A 256 -10.17 -7.02 9.83
C ASP A 256 -10.03 -8.21 8.89
N ILE A 257 -9.10 -9.12 9.22
CA ILE A 257 -8.78 -10.30 8.41
C ILE A 257 -9.62 -11.53 8.81
N ARG A 258 -10.77 -11.32 9.44
CA ARG A 258 -11.72 -12.39 9.74
C ARG A 258 -12.78 -12.47 8.66
N PRO A 259 -12.89 -13.61 7.96
CA PRO A 259 -13.96 -13.78 6.98
C PRO A 259 -15.32 -13.79 7.67
N ALA A 260 -16.27 -13.00 7.16
CA ALA A 260 -17.62 -12.92 7.70
C ALA A 260 -18.36 -14.27 7.70
N ARG A 261 -18.03 -15.15 6.74
CA ARG A 261 -18.56 -16.52 6.62
C ARG A 261 -17.41 -17.44 6.24
N PRO A 262 -16.83 -18.17 7.20
CA PRO A 262 -15.78 -19.15 6.91
C PRO A 262 -16.24 -20.20 5.88
N GLN A 263 -15.38 -20.53 4.96
CA GLN A 263 -15.58 -21.57 3.94
C GLN A 263 -14.47 -22.60 4.05
N LEU A 264 -14.74 -23.81 3.56
CA LEU A 264 -13.75 -24.86 3.49
C LEU A 264 -12.56 -24.43 2.60
N TRP A 265 -11.35 -24.72 3.07
CA TRP A 265 -10.12 -24.44 2.35
C TRP A 265 -10.10 -25.15 0.99
N LYS A 266 -9.75 -24.41 -0.05
CA LYS A 266 -9.51 -24.97 -1.39
C LYS A 266 -8.01 -25.21 -1.53
N PRO A 267 -7.56 -26.48 -1.59
CA PRO A 267 -6.15 -26.80 -1.65
C PRO A 267 -5.46 -26.16 -2.85
N VAL A 268 -4.33 -25.53 -2.60
CA VAL A 268 -3.40 -25.07 -3.63
C VAL A 268 -2.50 -26.28 -3.98
N LYS A 269 -2.42 -26.58 -5.27
CA LYS A 269 -1.63 -27.72 -5.76
C LYS A 269 -0.13 -27.51 -5.53
N ASP A 270 0.60 -28.59 -5.32
CA ASP A 270 2.05 -28.57 -5.27
C ASP A 270 2.65 -28.02 -6.58
N LEU A 271 3.76 -27.32 -6.45
CA LEU A 271 4.48 -26.77 -7.61
C LEU A 271 5.16 -27.88 -8.42
N SER A 272 5.63 -28.91 -7.72
CA SER A 272 6.26 -30.08 -8.33
C SER A 272 6.23 -31.27 -7.37
N LYS A 273 6.74 -32.42 -7.83
CA LYS A 273 6.91 -33.61 -6.97
C LYS A 273 7.86 -33.40 -5.79
N ASP A 274 8.79 -32.44 -5.94
CA ASP A 274 9.82 -32.14 -4.93
C ASP A 274 9.56 -30.83 -4.15
N ALA A 275 8.46 -30.11 -4.46
CA ALA A 275 8.10 -28.85 -3.82
C ALA A 275 6.61 -28.79 -3.52
N ALA A 276 6.24 -28.89 -2.25
CA ALA A 276 4.88 -28.71 -1.77
C ALA A 276 4.48 -27.24 -1.73
N SER A 277 3.20 -26.95 -1.88
CA SER A 277 2.67 -25.60 -1.72
C SER A 277 2.50 -25.24 -0.25
N MET A 278 2.85 -24.01 0.12
CA MET A 278 2.53 -23.40 1.42
C MET A 278 1.04 -23.09 1.59
N GLY A 279 0.24 -23.14 0.50
CA GLY A 279 -1.11 -22.58 0.48
C GLY A 279 -1.12 -21.06 0.30
N LEU A 280 0.02 -20.48 0.04
CA LEU A 280 0.26 -19.03 -0.11
C LEU A 280 0.85 -18.81 -1.51
N GLU A 281 -0.01 -18.84 -2.54
CA GLU A 281 0.41 -18.82 -3.95
C GLU A 281 1.44 -17.71 -4.30
N PRO A 282 1.34 -16.47 -3.78
CA PRO A 282 2.35 -15.46 -4.05
C PRO A 282 3.74 -15.84 -3.49
N LEU A 283 3.78 -16.40 -2.28
CA LEU A 283 5.03 -16.84 -1.64
C LEU A 283 5.58 -18.10 -2.31
N ASP A 284 4.71 -19.03 -2.70
CA ASP A 284 5.08 -20.22 -3.44
C ASP A 284 5.80 -19.85 -4.75
N ARG A 285 5.34 -18.82 -5.45
CA ARG A 285 5.99 -18.32 -6.68
C ARG A 285 7.39 -17.77 -6.41
N ILE A 286 7.58 -17.07 -5.29
CA ILE A 286 8.87 -16.47 -4.92
C ILE A 286 9.87 -17.55 -4.46
N ALA A 287 9.44 -18.45 -3.55
CA ALA A 287 10.30 -19.48 -2.96
C ALA A 287 10.48 -20.73 -3.82
N GLY A 288 9.61 -20.94 -4.83
CA GLY A 288 9.51 -22.22 -5.52
C GLY A 288 8.80 -23.29 -4.68
N GLY A 289 7.94 -22.90 -3.73
CA GLY A 289 7.24 -23.77 -2.78
C GLY A 289 8.12 -24.26 -1.62
N LEU A 290 7.63 -25.22 -0.87
CA LEU A 290 8.34 -25.90 0.22
C LEU A 290 9.14 -27.08 -0.36
N SER A 291 10.42 -26.86 -0.65
CA SER A 291 11.31 -27.92 -1.16
C SER A 291 11.49 -29.01 -0.11
N ARG A 292 11.30 -30.27 -0.52
CA ARG A 292 11.42 -31.45 0.37
C ARG A 292 12.81 -31.59 0.99
N GLY A 293 12.86 -31.88 2.28
CA GLY A 293 14.09 -32.01 3.05
C GLY A 293 14.82 -30.69 3.32
N ARG A 294 14.19 -29.53 3.06
CA ARG A 294 14.79 -28.21 3.22
C ARG A 294 14.01 -27.34 4.20
N VAL A 295 14.65 -26.25 4.63
CA VAL A 295 14.15 -25.30 5.63
C VAL A 295 13.74 -24.01 4.96
N VAL A 296 12.57 -23.47 5.30
CA VAL A 296 12.12 -22.10 5.04
C VAL A 296 12.07 -21.35 6.36
N ALA A 297 12.50 -20.13 6.39
CA ALA A 297 12.45 -19.27 7.58
C ALA A 297 11.59 -18.02 7.33
N PHE A 298 10.79 -17.68 8.33
CA PHE A 298 10.10 -16.41 8.44
C PHE A 298 10.64 -15.66 9.64
N GLU A 299 11.28 -14.53 9.40
CA GLU A 299 11.65 -13.56 10.43
C GLU A 299 10.56 -12.50 10.52
N ILE A 300 9.90 -12.43 11.67
CA ILE A 300 8.71 -11.60 11.86
C ILE A 300 8.94 -10.61 12.99
N SER A 301 8.86 -9.32 12.65
CA SER A 301 8.98 -8.23 13.62
C SER A 301 7.83 -8.26 14.64
N ASN A 302 8.13 -7.91 15.88
CA ASN A 302 7.15 -7.78 16.96
C ASN A 302 6.09 -6.68 16.70
N ALA A 303 6.33 -5.80 15.73
CA ALA A 303 5.40 -4.77 15.30
C ALA A 303 4.28 -5.30 14.36
N VAL A 304 4.43 -6.52 13.84
CA VAL A 304 3.43 -7.15 12.97
C VAL A 304 2.24 -7.61 13.82
N PRO A 305 1.00 -7.30 13.44
CA PRO A 305 -0.18 -7.78 14.14
C PRO A 305 -0.23 -9.32 14.17
N ALA A 306 -0.59 -9.89 15.32
CA ALA A 306 -0.56 -11.34 15.55
C ALA A 306 -1.46 -12.11 14.57
N ASP A 307 -2.58 -11.55 14.21
CA ASP A 307 -3.54 -12.14 13.26
C ASP A 307 -2.95 -12.37 11.86
N TYR A 308 -2.02 -11.51 11.39
CA TYR A 308 -1.28 -11.77 10.13
C TYR A 308 -0.45 -13.05 10.20
N VAL A 309 0.22 -13.25 11.33
CA VAL A 309 1.05 -14.45 11.57
C VAL A 309 0.19 -15.69 11.73
N ASP A 310 -0.94 -15.55 12.44
CA ASP A 310 -1.90 -16.63 12.64
C ASP A 310 -2.48 -17.12 11.31
N TRP A 311 -2.81 -16.22 10.41
CA TRP A 311 -3.32 -16.60 9.08
C TRP A 311 -2.26 -17.19 8.17
N LEU A 312 -0.99 -16.74 8.25
CA LEU A 312 0.09 -17.40 7.52
C LEU A 312 0.22 -18.87 7.93
N ARG A 313 0.21 -19.14 9.24
CA ARG A 313 0.29 -20.52 9.77
C ARG A 313 -0.97 -21.33 9.44
N THR A 314 -2.14 -20.72 9.62
CA THR A 314 -3.42 -21.38 9.32
C THR A 314 -3.50 -21.78 7.85
N ALA A 315 -3.08 -20.90 6.93
CA ALA A 315 -3.05 -21.21 5.50
C ALA A 315 -2.14 -22.42 5.19
N MET A 316 -0.94 -22.47 5.79
CA MET A 316 -0.02 -23.58 5.62
C MET A 316 -0.60 -24.89 6.17
N ILE A 317 -1.15 -24.86 7.40
CA ILE A 317 -1.77 -26.05 8.01
C ILE A 317 -2.96 -26.51 7.17
N CYS A 318 -3.88 -25.61 6.82
CA CYS A 318 -5.05 -25.93 6.00
C CYS A 318 -4.66 -26.55 4.67
N ASN A 319 -3.65 -26.00 3.99
CA ASN A 319 -3.23 -26.49 2.69
C ASN A 319 -2.63 -27.91 2.76
N ILE A 320 -1.77 -28.13 3.73
CA ILE A 320 -1.11 -29.44 3.93
C ILE A 320 -2.14 -30.49 4.36
N VAL A 321 -2.98 -30.17 5.36
CA VAL A 321 -3.96 -31.12 5.91
C VAL A 321 -5.07 -31.43 4.90
N SER A 322 -5.53 -30.46 4.12
CA SER A 322 -6.56 -30.68 3.07
C SER A 322 -6.08 -31.61 1.95
N GLN A 323 -4.77 -31.86 1.86
CA GLN A 323 -4.17 -32.84 0.95
C GLN A 323 -3.88 -34.22 1.66
N GLY A 324 -4.44 -34.44 2.86
CA GLY A 324 -4.25 -35.65 3.62
C GLY A 324 -2.89 -35.77 4.32
N ARG A 325 -2.08 -34.73 4.37
CA ARG A 325 -0.71 -34.74 4.90
C ARG A 325 -0.65 -34.38 6.38
N GLY A 326 0.44 -34.82 7.03
CA GLY A 326 0.67 -34.57 8.45
C GLY A 326 1.32 -33.24 8.76
N VAL A 327 0.98 -32.67 9.92
CA VAL A 327 1.58 -31.45 10.46
C VAL A 327 2.02 -31.68 11.90
N ALA A 328 3.27 -31.31 12.18
CA ALA A 328 3.82 -31.18 13.54
C ALA A 328 4.02 -29.68 13.82
N HIS A 329 3.33 -29.14 14.79
CA HIS A 329 3.27 -27.72 15.06
C HIS A 329 3.72 -27.34 16.47
N VAL A 330 4.69 -26.47 16.58
CA VAL A 330 5.00 -25.74 17.82
C VAL A 330 4.41 -24.33 17.67
N PRO A 331 3.32 -23.98 18.38
CA PRO A 331 2.72 -22.66 18.31
C PRO A 331 3.63 -21.61 18.97
N PRO A 332 3.44 -20.31 18.66
CA PRO A 332 4.12 -19.25 19.37
C PRO A 332 3.69 -19.21 20.85
N ARG A 333 4.47 -18.55 21.70
CA ARG A 333 4.27 -18.52 23.16
C ARG A 333 2.86 -18.12 23.61
N LYS A 334 2.15 -17.31 22.82
CA LYS A 334 0.76 -16.88 23.11
C LYS A 334 -0.29 -17.81 22.47
N GLY A 335 0.12 -18.79 21.69
CA GLY A 335 -0.77 -19.74 21.02
C GLY A 335 -0.94 -21.03 21.84
N SER A 336 -1.98 -21.78 21.50
CA SER A 336 -2.28 -23.11 22.07
C SER A 336 -2.80 -24.06 21.00
N ALA A 337 -2.87 -25.35 21.34
CA ALA A 337 -3.50 -26.35 20.50
C ALA A 337 -4.98 -26.05 20.27
N GLU A 338 -5.69 -25.61 21.30
CA GLU A 338 -7.09 -25.22 21.22
C GLU A 338 -7.30 -24.06 20.26
N PHE A 339 -6.53 -22.98 20.42
CA PHE A 339 -6.58 -21.81 19.53
C PHE A 339 -6.25 -22.18 18.09
N THR A 340 -5.22 -23.01 17.88
CA THR A 340 -4.87 -23.50 16.54
C THR A 340 -5.99 -24.33 15.94
N ARG A 341 -6.60 -25.21 16.75
CA ARG A 341 -7.75 -26.03 16.33
C ARG A 341 -8.94 -25.16 15.93
N GLU A 342 -9.29 -24.14 16.72
CA GLU A 342 -10.39 -23.22 16.43
C GLU A 342 -10.23 -22.53 15.09
N LEU A 343 -9.07 -21.93 14.85
CA LEU A 343 -8.78 -21.25 13.59
C LEU A 343 -8.81 -22.17 12.39
N VAL A 344 -8.17 -23.33 12.49
CA VAL A 344 -7.98 -24.25 11.37
C VAL A 344 -9.27 -25.03 11.08
N SER A 345 -9.99 -25.51 12.11
CA SER A 345 -11.18 -26.34 11.95
C SER A 345 -12.35 -25.60 11.32
N SER A 346 -12.38 -24.27 11.40
CA SER A 346 -13.40 -23.47 10.70
C SER A 346 -13.28 -23.56 9.16
N HIS A 347 -12.14 -24.01 8.66
CA HIS A 347 -11.81 -24.07 7.24
C HIS A 347 -11.60 -25.49 6.71
N MET A 348 -11.94 -26.54 7.48
CA MET A 348 -11.78 -27.93 7.04
C MET A 348 -12.91 -28.84 7.51
N PRO A 349 -13.07 -30.03 6.90
CA PRO A 349 -14.05 -31.00 7.35
C PRO A 349 -13.79 -31.44 8.81
N PRO A 350 -14.86 -31.72 9.59
CA PRO A 350 -14.74 -32.17 10.98
C PRO A 350 -13.83 -33.39 11.12
N GLY A 351 -12.99 -33.38 12.16
CA GLY A 351 -12.09 -34.49 12.47
C GLY A 351 -10.80 -34.59 11.62
N LEU A 352 -10.70 -33.82 10.55
CA LEU A 352 -9.50 -33.82 9.69
C LEU A 352 -8.28 -33.23 10.40
N PHE A 353 -8.50 -32.19 11.22
CA PHE A 353 -7.46 -31.61 12.07
C PHE A 353 -6.89 -32.65 13.04
N ASP A 354 -7.75 -33.34 13.81
CA ASP A 354 -7.34 -34.33 14.83
C ASP A 354 -6.62 -35.52 14.23
N ALA A 355 -6.99 -35.87 13.01
CA ALA A 355 -6.36 -37.00 12.30
C ALA A 355 -4.94 -36.65 11.81
N ASN A 356 -4.67 -35.40 11.43
CA ASN A 356 -3.49 -35.04 10.67
C ASN A 356 -2.56 -34.04 11.37
N VAL A 357 -2.96 -33.41 12.49
CA VAL A 357 -2.15 -32.41 13.20
C VAL A 357 -1.73 -32.92 14.56
N ARG A 358 -0.46 -32.67 14.93
CA ARG A 358 0.05 -32.79 16.29
C ARG A 358 0.65 -31.45 16.71
N VAL A 359 0.23 -30.98 17.88
CA VAL A 359 0.67 -29.69 18.45
C VAL A 359 1.52 -29.98 19.68
N PHE A 360 2.69 -29.39 19.71
CA PHE A 360 3.61 -29.50 20.84
C PHE A 360 3.37 -28.35 21.83
N GLU A 361 3.13 -28.70 23.09
CA GLU A 361 2.95 -27.76 24.20
C GLU A 361 3.89 -28.07 25.37
N ALA A 362 4.33 -27.04 26.08
CA ALA A 362 5.17 -27.22 27.25
C ALA A 362 4.37 -27.88 28.39
N ALA A 363 4.92 -28.90 29.01
CA ALA A 363 4.29 -29.66 30.11
C ALA A 363 3.92 -28.81 31.33
N THR A 364 4.56 -27.62 31.50
CA THR A 364 4.32 -26.70 32.61
C THR A 364 3.01 -25.95 32.56
N LEU A 365 2.27 -26.01 31.46
CA LEU A 365 0.96 -25.33 31.30
C LEU A 365 -0.21 -26.06 31.95
N GLY A 366 0.04 -27.17 32.65
CA GLY A 366 -0.79 -27.72 33.73
C GLY A 366 -2.20 -28.19 33.40
N LEU A 367 -2.62 -28.13 32.15
CA LEU A 367 -3.87 -28.71 31.68
C LEU A 367 -3.51 -30.05 31.05
N ALA A 368 -3.76 -31.13 31.77
CA ALA A 368 -3.78 -32.46 31.20
C ALA A 368 -4.90 -32.51 30.17
N ASP A 369 -4.62 -32.08 28.95
CA ASP A 369 -5.50 -32.30 27.82
C ASP A 369 -5.20 -33.72 27.32
N ASP A 370 -6.10 -34.66 27.62
CA ASP A 370 -6.09 -36.04 27.15
C ASP A 370 -6.30 -36.15 25.62
N SER A 371 -6.19 -35.03 24.93
CA SER A 371 -6.42 -34.99 23.48
C SER A 371 -5.25 -35.66 22.75
N ARG A 372 -5.56 -36.57 21.82
CA ARG A 372 -4.57 -37.21 20.94
C ARG A 372 -3.80 -36.19 20.05
N VAL A 373 -4.17 -34.94 20.08
CA VAL A 373 -3.59 -33.87 19.26
C VAL A 373 -2.38 -33.23 19.94
N VAL A 374 -2.37 -33.18 21.30
CA VAL A 374 -1.29 -32.51 22.07
C VAL A 374 -0.17 -33.50 22.35
N LEU A 375 1.06 -33.08 22.06
CA LEU A 375 2.30 -33.75 22.46
C LEU A 375 3.04 -32.83 23.45
N HIS A 376 3.37 -33.36 24.62
CA HIS A 376 4.02 -32.57 25.66
C HIS A 376 5.53 -32.49 25.44
N MET A 377 6.05 -31.27 25.59
CA MET A 377 7.49 -30.97 25.65
C MET A 377 7.92 -30.93 27.11
N GLU A 378 8.84 -31.81 27.51
CA GLU A 378 9.36 -31.87 28.88
C GLU A 378 10.37 -30.74 29.16
N GLY A 379 10.98 -30.17 28.11
CA GLY A 379 11.91 -29.05 28.22
C GLY A 379 13.33 -29.43 28.59
N THR A 380 13.64 -30.74 28.65
CA THR A 380 14.99 -31.23 29.03
C THR A 380 15.86 -31.53 27.81
N ASN A 381 15.28 -32.10 26.77
CA ASN A 381 16.00 -32.50 25.56
C ASN A 381 15.11 -32.34 24.32
N VAL A 382 15.38 -31.33 23.50
CA VAL A 382 14.58 -31.01 22.31
C VAL A 382 14.57 -32.13 21.28
N ASP A 383 15.69 -32.86 21.06
CA ASP A 383 15.74 -33.97 20.11
C ASP A 383 14.94 -35.19 20.61
N ALA A 384 14.73 -35.35 21.91
CA ALA A 384 13.88 -36.38 22.49
C ALA A 384 12.40 -35.97 22.39
N ASP A 385 12.05 -34.74 22.79
CA ASP A 385 10.67 -34.24 22.81
C ASP A 385 10.11 -34.08 21.40
N LEU A 386 10.91 -33.56 20.45
CA LEU A 386 10.53 -33.40 19.04
C LEU A 386 10.98 -34.58 18.15
N LYS A 387 11.19 -35.75 18.73
CA LYS A 387 11.67 -36.94 17.98
C LYS A 387 10.74 -37.24 16.79
N TRP A 388 11.27 -37.11 15.58
CA TRP A 388 10.47 -37.15 14.35
C TRP A 388 9.78 -38.53 14.15
N SER A 389 10.40 -39.62 14.59
CA SER A 389 9.76 -40.95 14.58
C SER A 389 8.52 -41.04 15.47
N ASN A 390 8.41 -40.21 16.53
CA ASN A 390 7.20 -40.20 17.35
C ASN A 390 6.08 -39.48 16.60
N VAL A 391 6.39 -38.38 15.87
CA VAL A 391 5.42 -37.70 14.98
C VAL A 391 4.90 -38.67 13.93
N GLU A 392 5.79 -39.42 13.29
CA GLU A 392 5.41 -40.45 12.29
C GLU A 392 4.50 -41.51 12.88
N PHE A 393 4.82 -42.01 14.07
CA PHE A 393 4.01 -42.98 14.78
C PHE A 393 2.62 -42.44 15.17
N GLN A 394 2.52 -41.19 15.52
CA GLN A 394 1.27 -40.51 15.89
C GLN A 394 0.39 -40.16 14.69
N LEU A 395 0.94 -40.15 13.47
CA LEU A 395 0.25 -39.79 12.22
C LEU A 395 0.31 -40.93 11.17
N PRO A 396 -0.09 -42.19 11.52
CA PRO A 396 0.16 -43.37 10.69
C PRO A 396 -0.64 -43.38 9.38
N LYS A 397 -1.70 -42.55 9.27
CA LYS A 397 -2.56 -42.51 8.08
C LYS A 397 -2.29 -41.24 7.23
N ALA A 398 -1.44 -40.35 7.68
CA ALA A 398 -1.15 -39.14 6.95
C ALA A 398 -0.15 -39.37 5.82
N GLU A 399 -0.39 -38.70 4.69
CA GLU A 399 0.51 -38.72 3.53
C GLU A 399 1.71 -37.81 3.70
N ARG A 400 2.79 -38.07 2.96
CA ARG A 400 3.98 -37.21 2.95
C ARG A 400 3.97 -36.21 1.79
N PRO A 401 4.68 -35.08 1.91
CA PRO A 401 5.55 -34.67 3.01
C PRO A 401 4.78 -34.21 4.24
N PHE A 402 5.31 -34.45 5.44
CA PHE A 402 4.84 -33.80 6.66
C PHE A 402 5.41 -32.38 6.74
N LEU A 403 4.66 -31.49 7.37
CA LEU A 403 5.10 -30.13 7.67
C LEU A 403 5.54 -30.04 9.15
N ALA A 404 6.80 -29.72 9.37
CA ALA A 404 7.28 -29.21 10.65
C ALA A 404 7.10 -27.70 10.68
N LEU A 405 6.18 -27.17 11.49
CA LEU A 405 5.87 -25.75 11.61
C LEU A 405 6.24 -25.27 13.01
N MET A 406 7.41 -24.63 13.17
CA MET A 406 8.07 -24.43 14.45
C MET A 406 8.24 -22.95 14.78
N ALA A 407 7.69 -22.51 15.92
CA ALA A 407 7.89 -21.17 16.47
C ALA A 407 9.08 -21.19 17.46
N PHE A 408 10.15 -20.50 17.10
CA PHE A 408 11.41 -20.50 17.87
C PHE A 408 11.32 -19.68 19.14
N ASP A 409 10.43 -18.70 19.24
CA ASP A 409 10.16 -17.99 20.50
C ASP A 409 9.68 -18.94 21.62
N THR A 410 8.86 -19.92 21.28
CA THR A 410 8.42 -20.98 22.18
C THR A 410 9.56 -21.94 22.49
N LEU A 411 10.26 -22.41 21.46
CA LEU A 411 11.37 -23.35 21.65
C LEU A 411 12.49 -22.75 22.50
N GLU A 412 12.87 -21.50 22.28
CA GLU A 412 13.85 -20.79 23.11
C GLU A 412 13.36 -20.60 24.56
N SER A 413 12.07 -20.35 24.75
CA SER A 413 11.49 -20.26 26.09
C SER A 413 11.54 -21.56 26.87
N VAL A 414 11.43 -22.71 26.18
CA VAL A 414 11.41 -24.04 26.81
C VAL A 414 12.81 -24.61 26.97
N TYR A 415 13.69 -24.49 25.96
CA TYR A 415 14.99 -25.15 25.90
C TYR A 415 16.19 -24.18 26.00
N GLY A 416 15.93 -22.87 26.05
CA GLY A 416 16.96 -21.82 26.07
C GLY A 416 17.45 -21.41 24.68
N GLU A 417 18.27 -20.35 24.65
CA GLU A 417 18.75 -19.66 23.42
C GLU A 417 19.56 -20.54 22.44
N LYS A 418 20.09 -21.67 22.90
CA LYS A 418 20.87 -22.60 22.09
C LYS A 418 20.05 -23.73 21.48
N VAL A 419 18.73 -23.65 21.54
CA VAL A 419 17.83 -24.74 21.08
C VAL A 419 18.10 -25.17 19.65
N ILE A 420 18.36 -24.25 18.73
CA ILE A 420 18.60 -24.58 17.31
C ILE A 420 19.85 -25.48 17.11
N GLU A 421 20.86 -25.34 17.95
CA GLU A 421 22.07 -26.19 17.93
C GLU A 421 21.73 -27.62 18.36
N SER A 422 20.81 -27.76 19.30
CA SER A 422 20.37 -29.03 19.85
C SER A 422 19.32 -29.74 19.00
N MET A 423 18.80 -29.07 17.93
CA MET A 423 17.81 -29.63 16.99
C MET A 423 18.43 -30.36 15.78
N SER A 424 19.73 -30.64 15.83
CA SER A 424 20.42 -31.29 14.69
C SER A 424 19.81 -32.62 14.28
N GLY A 425 19.32 -33.39 15.26
CA GLY A 425 18.61 -34.67 15.04
C GLY A 425 17.26 -34.49 14.35
N VAL A 426 16.51 -33.46 14.72
CA VAL A 426 15.23 -33.10 14.09
C VAL A 426 15.45 -32.70 12.64
N PHE A 427 16.39 -31.78 12.36
CA PHE A 427 16.70 -31.36 10.99
C PHE A 427 17.19 -32.54 10.11
N ALA A 428 18.04 -33.41 10.64
CA ALA A 428 18.53 -34.60 9.93
C ALA A 428 17.39 -35.57 9.61
N SER A 429 16.45 -35.75 10.53
CA SER A 429 15.29 -36.64 10.37
C SER A 429 14.31 -36.11 9.32
N VAL A 430 13.95 -34.84 9.38
CA VAL A 430 13.09 -34.14 8.39
C VAL A 430 13.72 -34.22 6.99
N ARG A 431 15.03 -34.04 6.87
CA ARG A 431 15.76 -34.15 5.60
C ARG A 431 15.72 -35.57 5.05
N ARG A 432 15.97 -36.57 5.90
CA ARG A 432 15.97 -37.99 5.51
C ARG A 432 14.59 -38.45 5.06
N ALA A 433 13.55 -38.02 5.76
CA ALA A 433 12.16 -38.30 5.44
C ALA A 433 11.63 -37.56 4.20
N LYS A 434 12.41 -36.60 3.68
CA LYS A 434 11.99 -35.65 2.62
C LYS A 434 10.72 -34.89 3.00
N ASP A 435 10.56 -34.58 4.29
CA ASP A 435 9.52 -33.73 4.82
C ASP A 435 9.93 -32.24 4.69
N VAL A 436 9.07 -31.31 5.07
CA VAL A 436 9.33 -29.87 4.93
C VAL A 436 9.39 -29.20 6.29
N PHE A 437 10.25 -28.21 6.44
CA PHE A 437 10.41 -27.47 7.69
C PHE A 437 10.21 -25.99 7.46
N VAL A 438 9.33 -25.37 8.27
CA VAL A 438 9.11 -23.92 8.30
C VAL A 438 9.34 -23.44 9.73
N GLY A 439 10.31 -22.53 9.90
CA GLY A 439 10.62 -21.90 11.17
C GLY A 439 10.17 -20.45 11.20
N PHE A 440 9.56 -20.06 12.32
CA PHE A 440 9.22 -18.68 12.64
C PHE A 440 10.14 -18.16 13.74
N VAL A 441 10.77 -17.01 13.51
CA VAL A 441 11.65 -16.34 14.49
C VAL A 441 11.31 -14.85 14.56
N THR A 442 11.65 -14.20 15.67
CA THR A 442 11.69 -12.74 15.74
C THR A 442 13.12 -12.26 15.46
N PRO A 443 13.33 -11.00 15.03
CA PRO A 443 14.67 -10.45 14.82
C PRO A 443 15.57 -10.52 16.05
N GLU A 444 14.99 -10.46 17.26
CA GLU A 444 15.68 -10.51 18.54
C GLU A 444 16.00 -11.94 19.00
N SER A 445 15.46 -12.96 18.33
CA SER A 445 15.68 -14.37 18.68
C SER A 445 17.15 -14.77 18.47
N ALA A 446 17.73 -15.47 19.44
CA ALA A 446 19.08 -16.02 19.35
C ALA A 446 19.24 -17.04 18.21
N SER A 447 18.13 -17.65 17.78
CA SER A 447 18.08 -18.62 16.67
C SER A 447 17.99 -17.95 15.30
N ALA A 448 17.69 -16.65 15.19
CA ALA A 448 17.39 -16.00 13.93
C ALA A 448 18.50 -16.15 12.89
N ALA A 449 19.72 -15.73 13.20
CA ALA A 449 20.87 -15.82 12.29
C ALA A 449 21.22 -17.28 11.90
N LYS A 450 21.06 -18.21 12.84
CA LYS A 450 21.35 -19.62 12.59
C LYS A 450 20.30 -20.27 11.69
N LEU A 451 19.03 -19.95 11.94
CA LEU A 451 17.93 -20.41 11.08
C LEU A 451 18.03 -19.85 9.68
N GLU A 452 18.39 -18.56 9.55
CA GLU A 452 18.66 -17.92 8.26
C GLU A 452 19.77 -18.67 7.47
N ASN A 453 20.83 -19.07 8.15
CA ASN A 453 21.92 -19.83 7.52
C ASN A 453 21.50 -21.21 7.06
N LEU A 454 20.60 -21.89 7.78
CA LEU A 454 20.08 -23.21 7.44
C LEU A 454 19.03 -23.17 6.32
N ALA A 455 18.30 -22.06 6.21
CA ALA A 455 17.18 -21.91 5.29
C ALA A 455 17.63 -21.62 3.85
N TYR A 456 16.97 -22.29 2.89
CA TYR A 456 17.13 -21.98 1.47
C TYR A 456 16.27 -20.80 1.02
N ALA A 457 15.17 -20.56 1.74
CA ALA A 457 14.34 -19.40 1.54
C ALA A 457 14.10 -18.71 2.88
N VAL A 458 14.23 -17.37 2.89
CA VAL A 458 14.08 -16.52 4.07
C VAL A 458 13.21 -15.34 3.70
N PHE A 459 12.10 -15.22 4.38
CA PHE A 459 11.17 -14.09 4.26
C PHE A 459 11.22 -13.24 5.53
N ARG A 460 11.20 -11.93 5.35
CA ARG A 460 11.06 -10.98 6.45
C ARG A 460 9.71 -10.27 6.36
N ILE A 461 9.04 -10.19 7.49
CA ILE A 461 7.74 -9.51 7.62
C ILE A 461 7.88 -8.45 8.68
N ASP A 462 7.52 -7.21 8.34
CA ASP A 462 7.60 -6.07 9.25
C ASP A 462 6.37 -5.17 9.12
N SER A 463 6.24 -4.20 10.02
CA SER A 463 5.21 -3.17 9.98
C SER A 463 5.86 -1.81 9.77
N VAL A 464 5.53 -1.14 8.67
CA VAL A 464 6.04 0.18 8.32
C VAL A 464 4.88 1.14 8.17
N ASN A 465 4.85 2.22 8.94
CA ASN A 465 3.75 3.19 8.99
C ASN A 465 2.36 2.52 9.14
N GLY A 466 2.28 1.42 9.90
CA GLY A 466 1.06 0.67 10.13
C GLY A 466 0.66 -0.32 9.04
N SER A 467 1.32 -0.33 7.90
CA SER A 467 1.12 -1.32 6.84
C SER A 467 2.07 -2.50 7.01
N VAL A 468 1.58 -3.72 6.84
CA VAL A 468 2.43 -4.92 6.89
C VAL A 468 3.15 -5.09 5.56
N VAL A 469 4.47 -5.21 5.63
CA VAL A 469 5.34 -5.41 4.48
C VAL A 469 6.05 -6.76 4.55
N LEU A 470 6.32 -7.35 3.40
CA LEU A 470 7.05 -8.60 3.25
C LEU A 470 8.12 -8.46 2.17
N TYR A 471 9.27 -9.05 2.41
CA TYR A 471 10.32 -9.18 1.40
C TYR A 471 11.13 -10.46 1.57
N GLY A 472 11.63 -10.98 0.46
CA GLY A 472 12.57 -12.11 0.46
C GLY A 472 14.00 -11.64 0.70
N GLN A 473 14.69 -12.27 1.65
CA GLN A 473 16.13 -12.13 1.84
C GLN A 473 16.84 -13.20 1.01
N LYS A 474 16.24 -14.37 0.93
CA LYS A 474 16.63 -15.51 0.09
C LYS A 474 15.36 -16.12 -0.53
N PRO A 475 15.17 -16.03 -1.85
CA PRO A 475 15.87 -15.13 -2.77
C PRO A 475 15.63 -13.66 -2.45
N TYR A 476 16.53 -12.77 -2.89
CA TYR A 476 16.33 -11.32 -2.76
C TYR A 476 15.14 -10.88 -3.63
N THR A 477 14.22 -10.10 -3.05
CA THR A 477 13.05 -9.55 -3.75
C THR A 477 12.90 -8.06 -3.50
N GLU A 478 12.04 -7.42 -4.25
CA GLU A 478 11.47 -6.12 -3.91
C GLU A 478 10.66 -6.17 -2.60
N LEU A 479 10.25 -5.00 -2.14
CA LEU A 479 9.34 -4.86 -0.99
C LEU A 479 7.89 -5.01 -1.46
N PHE A 480 7.13 -5.86 -0.77
CA PHE A 480 5.71 -6.05 -1.02
C PHE A 480 4.89 -5.55 0.17
N ASN A 481 3.74 -4.97 -0.09
CA ASN A 481 2.68 -4.91 0.91
C ASN A 481 2.03 -6.30 1.01
N LEU A 482 1.88 -6.81 2.22
CA LEU A 482 1.14 -8.03 2.51
C LEU A 482 -0.27 -7.66 2.98
N SER A 483 -1.27 -8.07 2.26
CA SER A 483 -2.69 -7.94 2.61
C SER A 483 -3.43 -9.26 2.40
N TRP A 484 -4.73 -9.29 2.79
CA TRP A 484 -5.53 -10.50 2.74
C TRP A 484 -6.79 -10.28 1.90
N ASP A 485 -7.03 -11.14 0.93
CA ASP A 485 -8.31 -11.22 0.22
C ASP A 485 -9.25 -12.20 0.93
N LEU A 486 -10.37 -11.68 1.44
CA LEU A 486 -11.37 -12.43 2.20
C LEU A 486 -12.56 -12.90 1.34
N SER A 487 -12.59 -12.55 0.06
CA SER A 487 -13.74 -12.80 -0.83
C SER A 487 -14.10 -14.28 -0.97
N GLY A 488 -13.11 -15.18 -0.81
CA GLY A 488 -13.30 -16.63 -0.88
C GLY A 488 -13.80 -17.28 0.39
N GLY A 489 -14.08 -16.52 1.47
CA GLY A 489 -14.48 -17.07 2.78
C GLY A 489 -13.33 -17.66 3.60
N PHE A 490 -12.10 -17.52 3.14
CA PHE A 490 -10.86 -17.74 3.88
C PHE A 490 -9.81 -16.73 3.42
N PRO A 491 -8.88 -16.32 4.30
CA PRO A 491 -7.85 -15.35 3.95
C PRO A 491 -6.87 -15.90 2.91
N ARG A 492 -6.75 -15.19 1.79
CA ARG A 492 -5.72 -15.42 0.77
C ARG A 492 -4.70 -14.32 0.84
N ALA A 493 -3.44 -14.67 0.97
CA ALA A 493 -2.36 -13.69 0.95
C ALA A 493 -2.27 -13.01 -0.42
N VAL A 494 -2.22 -11.67 -0.41
CA VAL A 494 -2.00 -10.83 -1.57
C VAL A 494 -0.71 -10.05 -1.36
N LEU A 495 0.24 -10.17 -2.29
CA LEU A 495 1.46 -9.40 -2.30
C LEU A 495 1.39 -8.37 -3.42
N ARG A 496 1.50 -7.08 -3.07
CA ARG A 496 1.57 -5.98 -4.03
C ARG A 496 2.95 -5.34 -3.97
N PRO A 497 3.72 -5.32 -5.08
CA PRO A 497 5.05 -4.74 -5.09
C PRO A 497 4.98 -3.23 -4.86
N ILE A 498 5.94 -2.69 -4.12
CA ILE A 498 6.11 -1.24 -3.92
C ILE A 498 7.12 -0.74 -4.95
N VAL A 499 6.63 -0.33 -6.12
CA VAL A 499 7.45 0.06 -7.28
C VAL A 499 7.46 1.56 -7.53
#